data_00a34a0de634fd5fc0e0f08abc42ecbe
#
_entry.id   00a34a0de634fd5fc0e0f08abc42ecbe
#
_cell.length_a   1.000
_cell.length_b   1.000
_cell.length_c   1.000
_cell.angle_alpha   90.00
_cell.angle_beta   90.00
_cell.angle_gamma   90.00
#
_symmetry.space_group_name_H-M   'P 1'
#
loop_
_entity.id
_entity.type
_entity.pdbx_description
1 polymer ?
#
loop_
_entity_poly.entity_id
_entity_poly.type
_entity_poly.pdbx_seq_one_letter_code
_entity_poly.pdbx_strand_id
1 'polypeptide(L)'
;MDLSRRQFVNRSLLGGIGIALVGNVGAVTAAAPASAENGQPAGYGPLVPDPAGLLSLPAGFSYKIVTEAGKTKLESGEATPQKHDGMAAFLRPDGGSVIVYNHEIKVSHNAEFPVPRLDGLTYDPVSPGGCTVVEVDAEGNRVTEYVALAGTSTNCAGGRTPWNTWLSCEETEDKAGKDGQQFDHGYTFEVDPYNREANLDPKPIKALGRFSHEATVVDPNTGHIYQTEDASGPNGLFYRFTPPASALPLGPGKLRALGDDDGTFEAMKAADKSGQHIDDLSRATEVGTTYGVTWVPVADRAAATTSIRKQFADDQITRGRKLEGAWWGDGGAYFVCSYARLEDSPGTPHDGQIWFYNPRNQTIELKLRFEYDQDDAAGFDGPDNITVSSRGNGLILAEDGDGQQHLFGATFEGQTYPLARNEINTGTDAEPEFSEFCGPVYSPDGNTLFASVQTPGVLYAITGPWDRLRGA
;
A
#
# COMPACT_ATOMS: atom_id res chain seq x y z
N MET A 1 -18.92 -15.77 -4.18
CA MET A 1 -18.42 -15.89 -2.81
C MET A 1 -16.96 -15.51 -2.90
N ASP A 2 -16.65 -14.27 -2.61
CA ASP A 2 -15.26 -13.85 -2.51
C ASP A 2 -14.70 -14.41 -1.21
N LEU A 3 -13.70 -15.26 -1.35
CA LEU A 3 -12.93 -15.75 -0.23
C LEU A 3 -11.91 -14.67 0.10
N SER A 4 -11.77 -14.29 1.37
CA SER A 4 -10.68 -13.46 1.81
C SER A 4 -9.34 -14.07 1.37
N ARG A 5 -8.30 -13.29 1.17
CA ARG A 5 -6.93 -13.74 0.81
C ARG A 5 -6.52 -14.97 1.62
N ARG A 6 -6.84 -15.03 2.91
CA ARG A 6 -6.58 -16.15 3.82
C ARG A 6 -7.43 -17.41 3.55
N GLN A 7 -8.66 -17.28 3.07
CA GLN A 7 -9.53 -18.45 2.84
C GLN A 7 -9.15 -19.23 1.57
N PHE A 8 -8.43 -18.61 0.65
CA PHE A 8 -7.96 -19.29 -0.56
C PHE A 8 -6.80 -20.25 -0.25
N VAL A 9 -5.89 -19.87 0.63
CA VAL A 9 -4.72 -20.68 1.03
C VAL A 9 -5.13 -21.89 1.89
N ASN A 10 -6.06 -21.74 2.82
CA ASN A 10 -6.46 -22.81 3.75
C ASN A 10 -7.30 -23.95 3.16
N ARG A 11 -7.73 -23.89 1.89
CA ARG A 11 -8.50 -24.99 1.27
C ARG A 11 -7.67 -25.99 0.45
N SER A 12 -6.38 -25.75 0.30
CA SER A 12 -5.51 -26.60 -0.55
C SER A 12 -4.72 -27.68 0.19
N LEU A 13 -4.81 -27.77 1.50
CA LEU A 13 -4.07 -28.72 2.33
C LEU A 13 -4.87 -29.99 2.66
N LEU A 14 -5.25 -30.79 1.68
CA LEU A 14 -5.61 -32.20 1.91
C LEU A 14 -5.34 -33.04 0.63
N GLY A 15 -4.19 -33.70 0.59
CA GLY A 15 -3.93 -34.76 -0.40
C GLY A 15 -2.47 -34.97 -0.72
N GLY A 16 -1.66 -35.46 0.18
CA GLY A 16 -0.30 -35.85 -0.07
C GLY A 16 -0.13 -37.32 -0.35
N ILE A 17 0.71 -37.68 -1.33
CA ILE A 17 1.45 -38.96 -1.36
C ILE A 17 2.82 -38.65 -1.94
N GLY A 18 3.88 -38.92 -1.18
CA GLY A 18 5.26 -38.70 -1.56
C GLY A 18 5.79 -39.72 -2.55
N ILE A 19 6.68 -39.28 -3.41
CA ILE A 19 7.71 -40.14 -4.05
C ILE A 19 9.03 -39.37 -4.02
N ALA A 20 10.02 -39.99 -3.38
CA ALA A 20 11.40 -39.51 -3.38
C ALA A 20 12.07 -39.84 -4.71
N LEU A 21 12.70 -38.87 -5.34
CA LEU A 21 13.70 -39.08 -6.37
C LEU A 21 14.95 -38.27 -6.09
N VAL A 22 16.04 -38.98 -5.85
CA VAL A 22 17.39 -38.48 -5.70
C VAL A 22 17.95 -38.08 -7.05
N GLY A 23 18.47 -36.87 -7.20
CA GLY A 23 19.17 -36.45 -8.41
C GLY A 23 19.87 -35.10 -8.22
N ASN A 24 21.17 -35.16 -8.16
CA ASN A 24 22.24 -34.14 -8.30
C ASN A 24 21.85 -32.66 -8.21
N VAL A 25 22.21 -32.09 -7.09
CA VAL A 25 22.23 -30.66 -6.81
C VAL A 25 23.40 -30.01 -7.56
N GLY A 26 23.09 -29.27 -8.62
CA GLY A 26 23.93 -28.19 -9.10
C GLY A 26 23.69 -26.98 -8.18
N ALA A 27 24.72 -26.56 -7.44
CA ALA A 27 24.64 -25.40 -6.58
C ALA A 27 24.32 -24.15 -7.42
N VAL A 28 23.10 -23.69 -7.38
CA VAL A 28 22.75 -22.30 -7.72
C VAL A 28 23.11 -21.50 -6.48
N THR A 29 24.18 -20.75 -6.55
CA THR A 29 24.52 -19.78 -5.50
C THR A 29 23.43 -18.73 -5.48
N ALA A 30 22.57 -18.78 -4.48
CA ALA A 30 21.76 -17.64 -4.10
C ALA A 30 22.70 -16.44 -3.94
N ALA A 31 22.38 -15.32 -4.55
CA ALA A 31 23.12 -14.08 -4.31
C ALA A 31 22.96 -13.76 -2.81
N ALA A 32 24.01 -13.94 -2.07
CA ALA A 32 24.07 -13.49 -0.68
C ALA A 32 23.77 -11.98 -0.65
N PRO A 33 23.04 -11.47 0.35
CA PRO A 33 22.81 -10.02 0.48
C PRO A 33 24.18 -9.33 0.42
N ALA A 34 24.27 -8.28 -0.41
CA ALA A 34 25.50 -7.54 -0.60
C ALA A 34 26.04 -7.11 0.78
N SER A 35 27.20 -7.60 1.16
CA SER A 35 27.83 -7.28 2.45
C SER A 35 28.25 -5.81 2.45
N ALA A 36 27.81 -5.06 3.46
CA ALA A 36 28.29 -3.71 3.71
C ALA A 36 29.82 -3.67 3.78
N GLU A 37 30.44 -2.54 3.43
CA GLU A 37 31.91 -2.35 3.40
C GLU A 37 32.65 -2.77 4.69
N ASN A 38 31.97 -3.04 5.78
CA ASN A 38 32.52 -3.47 7.07
C ASN A 38 32.02 -4.85 7.56
N GLY A 39 31.37 -5.66 6.71
CA GLY A 39 30.90 -7.00 7.06
C GLY A 39 29.78 -7.09 8.11
N GLN A 40 29.14 -5.97 8.43
CA GLN A 40 27.95 -5.95 9.31
C GLN A 40 26.70 -5.84 8.44
N PRO A 41 25.61 -6.60 8.75
CA PRO A 41 24.36 -6.50 8.03
C PRO A 41 23.75 -5.09 8.17
N ALA A 42 23.00 -4.67 7.14
CA ALA A 42 22.22 -3.42 7.17
C ALA A 42 21.23 -3.42 8.34
N GLY A 43 20.80 -2.22 8.76
CA GLY A 43 19.73 -2.07 9.74
C GLY A 43 20.16 -1.57 11.11
N TYR A 44 19.23 -1.72 12.05
CA TYR A 44 19.37 -1.24 13.43
C TYR A 44 19.76 -2.36 14.42
N GLY A 45 19.96 -3.57 13.94
CA GLY A 45 20.24 -4.76 14.74
C GLY A 45 19.00 -5.65 14.91
N PRO A 46 19.14 -6.74 15.72
CA PRO A 46 18.06 -7.70 15.90
C PRO A 46 16.87 -7.08 16.65
N LEU A 47 15.67 -7.60 16.36
CA LEU A 47 14.46 -7.26 17.10
C LEU A 47 14.53 -7.82 18.52
N VAL A 48 14.09 -7.01 19.47
CA VAL A 48 13.97 -7.36 20.89
C VAL A 48 12.51 -7.69 21.17
N PRO A 49 12.22 -8.87 21.74
CA PRO A 49 10.86 -9.24 22.10
C PRO A 49 10.19 -8.19 23.00
N ASP A 50 8.94 -7.83 22.66
CA ASP A 50 8.15 -6.91 23.45
C ASP A 50 7.49 -7.62 24.65
N PRO A 51 7.75 -7.23 25.90
CA PRO A 51 7.08 -7.81 27.06
C PRO A 51 5.56 -7.63 27.06
N ALA A 52 5.03 -6.63 26.34
CA ALA A 52 3.60 -6.42 26.17
C ALA A 52 2.97 -7.33 25.09
N GLY A 53 3.80 -7.99 24.27
CA GLY A 53 3.33 -8.86 23.19
C GLY A 53 2.61 -8.11 22.07
N LEU A 54 3.03 -6.88 21.76
CA LEU A 54 2.40 -6.06 20.73
C LEU A 54 3.33 -5.83 19.53
N LEU A 55 4.57 -5.35 19.76
CA LEU A 55 5.46 -4.90 18.69
C LEU A 55 6.94 -5.08 19.06
N SER A 56 7.62 -6.07 18.50
CA SER A 56 9.08 -6.21 18.64
C SER A 56 9.82 -5.17 17.80
N LEU A 57 10.80 -4.50 18.39
CA LEU A 57 11.61 -3.42 17.78
C LEU A 57 13.09 -3.62 18.03
N PRO A 58 14.02 -3.05 17.24
CA PRO A 58 15.45 -3.06 17.54
C PRO A 58 15.77 -2.30 18.84
N ALA A 59 16.90 -2.65 19.46
CA ALA A 59 17.32 -2.01 20.69
C ALA A 59 17.47 -0.48 20.55
N GLY A 60 16.85 0.26 21.46
CA GLY A 60 16.82 1.72 21.48
C GLY A 60 15.63 2.34 20.74
N PHE A 61 14.83 1.54 20.09
CA PHE A 61 13.51 1.96 19.59
C PHE A 61 12.45 1.77 20.66
N SER A 62 11.38 2.54 20.53
CA SER A 62 10.18 2.44 21.35
C SER A 62 8.95 2.86 20.57
N TYR A 63 7.78 2.49 21.04
CA TYR A 63 6.51 2.88 20.42
C TYR A 63 5.53 3.45 21.44
N LYS A 64 4.55 4.21 20.93
CA LYS A 64 3.30 4.56 21.62
C LYS A 64 2.14 4.07 20.76
N ILE A 65 1.05 3.66 21.41
CA ILE A 65 -0.23 3.44 20.73
C ILE A 65 -0.91 4.79 20.59
N VAL A 66 -1.20 5.18 19.34
CA VAL A 66 -1.93 6.42 19.01
C VAL A 66 -3.42 6.17 19.02
N THR A 67 -3.88 5.14 18.30
CA THR A 67 -5.28 4.71 18.29
C THR A 67 -5.38 3.20 18.34
N GLU A 68 -6.50 2.72 18.86
CA GLU A 68 -6.83 1.30 18.90
C GLU A 68 -8.33 1.14 18.65
N ALA A 69 -8.67 0.38 17.60
CA ALA A 69 -10.05 0.14 17.19
C ALA A 69 -10.90 -0.41 18.34
N GLY A 70 -12.09 0.12 18.50
CA GLY A 70 -13.00 -0.27 19.57
C GLY A 70 -12.64 0.24 20.98
N LYS A 71 -11.41 0.72 21.20
CA LYS A 71 -10.94 1.17 22.53
C LYS A 71 -10.77 2.69 22.60
N THR A 72 -10.11 3.30 21.62
CA THR A 72 -10.05 4.77 21.53
C THR A 72 -11.36 5.30 20.95
N LYS A 73 -11.61 6.60 21.11
CA LYS A 73 -12.86 7.22 20.69
C LYS A 73 -12.62 8.41 19.78
N LEU A 74 -13.47 8.53 18.79
CA LEU A 74 -13.62 9.72 17.98
C LEU A 74 -14.17 10.90 18.81
N GLU A 75 -13.98 12.13 18.35
CA GLU A 75 -14.56 13.32 19.00
C GLU A 75 -16.09 13.29 19.02
N SER A 76 -16.74 12.55 18.10
CA SER A 76 -18.19 12.31 18.05
C SER A 76 -18.68 11.32 19.13
N GLY A 77 -17.75 10.60 19.78
CA GLY A 77 -18.02 9.68 20.88
C GLY A 77 -18.07 8.20 20.49
N GLU A 78 -18.15 7.87 19.22
CA GLU A 78 -18.07 6.50 18.73
C GLU A 78 -16.65 5.94 18.88
N ALA A 79 -16.51 4.63 18.81
CA ALA A 79 -15.21 3.98 18.85
C ALA A 79 -14.41 4.27 17.57
N THR A 80 -13.08 4.34 17.69
CA THR A 80 -12.17 4.32 16.53
C THR A 80 -12.49 3.12 15.64
N PRO A 81 -12.67 3.31 14.32
CA PRO A 81 -13.00 2.23 13.40
C PRO A 81 -11.87 1.21 13.27
N GLN A 82 -12.23 0.00 12.87
CA GLN A 82 -11.31 -1.10 12.63
C GLN A 82 -10.72 -1.09 11.22
N LYS A 83 -9.84 -2.06 10.93
CA LYS A 83 -9.24 -2.24 9.60
C LYS A 83 -8.48 -1.00 9.14
N HIS A 84 -7.52 -0.58 9.96
CA HIS A 84 -6.60 0.48 9.60
C HIS A 84 -5.79 0.08 8.36
N ASP A 85 -5.56 1.06 7.48
CA ASP A 85 -4.81 0.83 6.27
C ASP A 85 -3.95 2.03 5.88
N GLY A 86 -3.75 2.31 4.58
CA GLY A 86 -2.88 3.34 4.05
C GLY A 86 -3.08 4.70 4.69
N MET A 87 -1.98 5.42 4.91
CA MET A 87 -2.01 6.69 5.61
C MET A 87 -0.98 7.70 5.09
N ALA A 88 -1.20 8.97 5.45
CA ALA A 88 -0.22 10.03 5.29
C ALA A 88 -0.14 10.91 6.54
N ALA A 89 1.05 11.41 6.82
CA ALA A 89 1.31 12.35 7.91
C ALA A 89 1.63 13.74 7.36
N PHE A 90 1.01 14.74 7.97
CA PHE A 90 1.11 16.15 7.62
C PHE A 90 1.54 16.96 8.84
N LEU A 91 2.18 18.13 8.61
CA LEU A 91 2.68 18.97 9.68
C LEU A 91 1.52 19.61 10.48
N ARG A 92 1.52 19.44 11.79
CA ARG A 92 0.68 20.20 12.70
C ARG A 92 1.40 21.50 13.12
N PRO A 93 0.68 22.64 13.27
CA PRO A 93 1.33 23.94 13.52
C PRO A 93 2.21 24.00 14.78
N ASP A 94 2.00 23.14 15.76
CA ASP A 94 2.78 23.04 17.00
C ASP A 94 3.98 22.07 16.91
N GLY A 95 4.28 21.56 15.72
CA GLY A 95 5.37 20.61 15.48
C GLY A 95 4.98 19.13 15.58
N GLY A 96 3.71 18.84 15.89
CA GLY A 96 3.15 17.50 15.85
C GLY A 96 2.77 17.05 14.43
N SER A 97 1.94 16.02 14.34
CA SER A 97 1.47 15.47 13.06
C SER A 97 -0.05 15.40 12.98
N VAL A 98 -0.58 15.62 11.80
CA VAL A 98 -1.96 15.31 11.42
C VAL A 98 -1.90 14.08 10.51
N ILE A 99 -2.50 12.98 10.93
CA ILE A 99 -2.45 11.70 10.21
C ILE A 99 -3.83 11.43 9.65
N VAL A 100 -3.93 11.29 8.33
CA VAL A 100 -5.12 10.74 7.65
C VAL A 100 -4.86 9.27 7.42
N TYR A 101 -5.78 8.40 7.79
CA TYR A 101 -5.66 6.98 7.55
C TYR A 101 -6.97 6.33 7.15
N ASN A 102 -6.86 5.33 6.30
CA ASN A 102 -7.96 4.59 5.71
C ASN A 102 -8.47 3.50 6.64
N HIS A 103 -9.71 3.09 6.39
CA HIS A 103 -10.34 1.93 7.00
C HIS A 103 -10.85 1.01 5.89
N GLU A 104 -10.13 -0.08 5.64
CA GLU A 104 -10.42 -1.06 4.60
C GLU A 104 -11.59 -1.96 4.99
N ILE A 105 -12.79 -1.40 4.97
CA ILE A 105 -14.01 -2.09 5.38
C ILE A 105 -14.98 -2.18 4.21
N LYS A 106 -15.45 -3.39 3.92
CA LYS A 106 -16.54 -3.64 2.96
C LYS A 106 -17.78 -4.20 3.68
N VAL A 107 -18.94 -4.10 3.04
CA VAL A 107 -20.24 -4.51 3.62
C VAL A 107 -20.21 -5.95 4.14
N SER A 108 -19.58 -6.86 3.38
CA SER A 108 -19.49 -8.27 3.75
C SER A 108 -18.64 -8.58 4.99
N HIS A 109 -17.83 -7.62 5.47
CA HIS A 109 -17.04 -7.81 6.68
C HIS A 109 -17.88 -7.79 7.96
N ASN A 110 -19.10 -7.21 7.92
CA ASN A 110 -19.96 -7.04 9.10
C ASN A 110 -19.17 -6.45 10.28
N ALA A 111 -18.41 -5.39 10.00
CA ALA A 111 -17.49 -4.79 10.94
C ALA A 111 -18.17 -4.39 12.25
N GLU A 112 -17.56 -4.73 13.38
CA GLU A 112 -18.06 -4.32 14.71
C GLU A 112 -17.89 -2.81 14.93
N PHE A 113 -16.79 -2.25 14.43
CA PHE A 113 -16.48 -0.82 14.50
C PHE A 113 -16.28 -0.24 13.08
N PRO A 114 -17.37 0.00 12.33
CA PRO A 114 -17.30 0.64 11.03
C PRO A 114 -17.00 2.14 11.16
N VAL A 115 -16.66 2.79 10.06
CA VAL A 115 -16.58 4.26 10.02
C VAL A 115 -17.98 4.84 10.24
N PRO A 116 -18.16 5.72 11.26
CA PRO A 116 -19.45 6.34 11.52
C PRO A 116 -19.94 7.17 10.35
N ARG A 117 -21.18 6.96 9.94
CA ARG A 117 -21.84 7.74 8.88
C ARG A 117 -22.33 9.06 9.47
N LEU A 118 -21.65 10.14 9.11
CA LEU A 118 -21.97 11.49 9.56
C LEU A 118 -22.60 12.31 8.45
N ASP A 119 -23.53 13.17 8.80
CA ASP A 119 -24.18 14.08 7.85
C ASP A 119 -23.17 14.93 7.09
N GLY A 120 -23.29 14.95 5.77
CA GLY A 120 -22.37 15.67 4.88
C GLY A 120 -21.03 14.99 4.60
N LEU A 121 -20.62 13.98 5.34
CA LEU A 121 -19.34 13.26 5.15
C LEU A 121 -19.52 11.88 4.51
N THR A 122 -20.76 11.44 4.27
CA THR A 122 -21.09 10.09 3.80
C THR A 122 -21.37 10.07 2.31
N TYR A 123 -20.59 9.28 1.55
CA TYR A 123 -20.81 9.03 0.13
C TYR A 123 -21.97 8.06 -0.08
N ASP A 124 -21.82 6.81 0.34
CA ASP A 124 -22.89 5.80 0.26
C ASP A 124 -23.38 5.45 1.67
N PRO A 125 -24.70 5.54 1.94
CA PRO A 125 -25.24 5.26 3.28
C PRO A 125 -25.14 3.81 3.71
N VAL A 126 -24.77 2.88 2.83
CA VAL A 126 -24.62 1.44 3.13
C VAL A 126 -23.18 1.06 3.40
N SER A 127 -22.24 1.64 2.65
CA SER A 127 -20.81 1.28 2.75
C SER A 127 -20.18 1.70 4.07
N PRO A 128 -19.37 0.82 4.70
CA PRO A 128 -18.86 1.01 6.06
C PRO A 128 -17.44 1.56 6.15
N GLY A 129 -16.76 1.75 5.02
CA GLY A 129 -15.39 2.25 4.94
C GLY A 129 -15.31 3.79 4.98
N GLY A 130 -14.11 4.31 4.93
CA GLY A 130 -13.81 5.73 4.96
C GLY A 130 -12.41 6.05 5.44
N CYS A 131 -12.24 7.32 5.87
CA CYS A 131 -11.00 7.80 6.48
C CYS A 131 -11.29 8.51 7.79
N THR A 132 -10.40 8.32 8.77
CA THR A 132 -10.31 9.18 9.94
C THR A 132 -9.04 10.03 9.90
N VAL A 133 -9.07 11.11 10.65
CA VAL A 133 -7.91 11.98 10.89
C VAL A 133 -7.61 11.96 12.38
N VAL A 134 -6.39 11.61 12.73
CA VAL A 134 -5.89 11.72 14.09
C VAL A 134 -4.79 12.78 14.18
N GLU A 135 -4.89 13.65 15.18
CA GLU A 135 -3.85 14.61 15.50
C GLU A 135 -3.02 14.09 16.67
N VAL A 136 -1.71 14.18 16.51
CA VAL A 136 -0.74 13.87 17.58
C VAL A 136 0.15 15.08 17.86
N ASP A 137 0.55 15.26 19.10
CA ASP A 137 1.50 16.29 19.50
C ASP A 137 2.94 15.93 19.08
N ALA A 138 3.90 16.83 19.35
CA ALA A 138 5.30 16.62 19.01
C ALA A 138 5.94 15.40 19.74
N GLU A 139 5.38 14.98 20.85
CA GLU A 139 5.79 13.81 21.63
C GLU A 139 5.11 12.52 21.17
N GLY A 140 4.24 12.58 20.13
CA GLY A 140 3.51 11.44 19.60
C GLY A 140 2.28 11.02 20.42
N ASN A 141 1.77 11.89 21.32
CA ASN A 141 0.54 11.59 22.05
C ASN A 141 -0.68 12.03 21.23
N ARG A 142 -1.70 11.21 21.24
CA ARG A 142 -2.99 11.50 20.59
C ARG A 142 -3.65 12.73 21.21
N VAL A 143 -4.06 13.67 20.38
CA VAL A 143 -4.77 14.90 20.77
C VAL A 143 -6.27 14.77 20.48
N THR A 144 -6.64 14.44 19.25
CA THR A 144 -8.03 14.23 18.82
C THR A 144 -8.09 13.28 17.66
N GLU A 145 -9.29 12.78 17.36
CA GLU A 145 -9.56 11.94 16.19
C GLU A 145 -10.97 12.19 15.70
N TYR A 146 -11.17 12.28 14.38
CA TYR A 146 -12.46 12.55 13.77
C TYR A 146 -12.61 11.89 12.40
N VAL A 147 -13.86 11.69 11.97
CA VAL A 147 -14.19 11.18 10.63
C VAL A 147 -14.01 12.30 9.61
N ALA A 148 -13.29 12.03 8.52
CA ALA A 148 -13.09 12.97 7.41
C ALA A 148 -13.75 12.51 6.10
N LEU A 149 -14.01 11.21 5.97
CA LEU A 149 -14.70 10.59 4.85
C LEU A 149 -15.41 9.35 5.35
N ALA A 150 -16.66 9.13 4.97
CA ALA A 150 -17.42 7.94 5.30
C ALA A 150 -18.23 7.44 4.09
N GLY A 151 -18.73 6.21 4.18
CA GLY A 151 -19.58 5.65 3.15
C GLY A 151 -18.84 5.23 1.87
N THR A 152 -17.54 5.05 1.96
CA THR A 152 -16.72 4.41 0.93
C THR A 152 -16.53 2.94 1.23
N SER A 153 -15.92 2.17 0.35
CA SER A 153 -15.77 0.72 0.48
C SER A 153 -14.33 0.30 0.21
N THR A 154 -13.79 -0.53 1.12
CA THR A 154 -12.46 -1.12 0.94
C THR A 154 -11.39 -0.03 0.66
N ASN A 155 -11.33 0.98 1.54
CA ASN A 155 -10.30 2.00 1.43
C ASN A 155 -8.96 1.38 1.88
N CYS A 156 -8.16 0.97 0.90
CA CYS A 156 -6.87 0.33 1.11
C CYS A 156 -5.75 1.37 1.24
N ALA A 157 -4.86 1.48 0.27
CA ALA A 157 -3.85 2.53 0.29
C ALA A 157 -4.36 3.86 -0.33
N GLY A 158 -3.47 4.61 -0.90
CA GLY A 158 -3.76 5.93 -1.46
C GLY A 158 -2.51 6.72 -1.75
N GLY A 159 -2.59 8.06 -1.67
CA GLY A 159 -1.43 8.90 -1.94
C GLY A 159 -1.47 10.29 -1.32
N ARG A 160 -0.33 10.69 -0.74
CA ARG A 160 -0.13 12.06 -0.32
C ARG A 160 0.06 12.97 -1.52
N THR A 161 -0.66 14.08 -1.55
CA THR A 161 -0.50 15.08 -2.60
C THR A 161 0.58 16.13 -2.26
N PRO A 162 1.21 16.75 -3.26
CA PRO A 162 2.13 17.88 -3.04
C PRO A 162 1.46 19.11 -2.41
N TRP A 163 0.13 19.20 -2.45
CA TRP A 163 -0.66 20.28 -1.84
C TRP A 163 -1.27 19.90 -0.49
N ASN A 164 -0.74 18.85 0.16
CA ASN A 164 -1.07 18.40 1.50
C ASN A 164 -2.51 17.92 1.71
N THR A 165 -3.10 17.24 0.72
CA THR A 165 -4.28 16.42 0.90
C THR A 165 -3.93 14.93 0.76
N TRP A 166 -4.85 14.06 1.15
CA TRP A 166 -4.78 12.62 0.98
C TRP A 166 -5.73 12.18 -0.13
N LEU A 167 -5.25 11.33 -1.03
CA LEU A 167 -6.09 10.64 -2.01
C LEU A 167 -6.35 9.22 -1.49
N SER A 168 -7.56 8.99 -0.98
CA SER A 168 -8.00 7.70 -0.48
C SER A 168 -8.51 6.83 -1.62
N CYS A 169 -8.06 5.61 -1.73
CA CYS A 169 -8.34 4.69 -2.80
C CYS A 169 -9.30 3.58 -2.37
N GLU A 170 -10.33 3.32 -3.18
CA GLU A 170 -11.23 2.17 -3.00
C GLU A 170 -10.72 0.97 -3.79
N GLU A 171 -10.29 -0.09 -3.10
CA GLU A 171 -9.84 -1.35 -3.70
C GLU A 171 -11.03 -2.26 -4.03
N THR A 172 -11.89 -1.83 -4.92
CA THR A 172 -13.08 -2.58 -5.33
C THR A 172 -13.55 -2.17 -6.73
N GLU A 173 -14.36 -3.02 -7.36
CA GLU A 173 -15.10 -2.68 -8.57
C GLU A 173 -16.61 -2.85 -8.35
N ASP A 174 -17.09 -2.76 -7.10
CA ASP A 174 -18.50 -2.95 -6.77
C ASP A 174 -19.37 -1.88 -7.44
N LYS A 175 -20.53 -2.31 -7.93
CA LYS A 175 -21.52 -1.44 -8.56
C LYS A 175 -22.73 -1.25 -7.67
N ALA A 176 -23.46 -0.18 -7.92
CA ALA A 176 -24.75 0.07 -7.31
C ALA A 176 -25.64 -1.19 -7.36
N GLY A 177 -26.24 -1.52 -6.22
CA GLY A 177 -27.01 -2.75 -6.01
C GLY A 177 -26.23 -3.92 -5.41
N LYS A 178 -24.91 -3.93 -5.48
CA LYS A 178 -24.07 -4.93 -4.81
C LYS A 178 -24.18 -4.75 -3.29
N ASP A 179 -24.52 -5.81 -2.55
CA ASP A 179 -24.71 -5.80 -1.10
C ASP A 179 -25.58 -4.64 -0.55
N GLY A 180 -26.47 -4.08 -1.41
CA GLY A 180 -27.37 -2.98 -1.08
C GLY A 180 -26.78 -1.58 -1.26
N GLN A 181 -25.53 -1.46 -1.72
CA GLN A 181 -24.88 -0.19 -2.03
C GLN A 181 -25.70 0.62 -3.04
N GLN A 182 -25.75 1.93 -2.86
CA GLN A 182 -26.58 2.81 -3.70
C GLN A 182 -25.80 3.42 -4.87
N PHE A 183 -24.49 3.48 -4.77
CA PHE A 183 -23.60 4.07 -5.76
C PHE A 183 -22.55 3.06 -6.24
N ASP A 184 -21.92 3.37 -7.37
CA ASP A 184 -20.74 2.65 -7.83
C ASP A 184 -19.52 3.01 -6.97
N HIS A 185 -18.68 2.04 -6.70
CA HIS A 185 -17.42 2.15 -5.97
C HIS A 185 -16.22 1.79 -6.87
N GLY A 186 -15.01 1.91 -6.34
CA GLY A 186 -13.76 1.73 -7.08
C GLY A 186 -13.21 3.05 -7.58
N TYR A 187 -13.28 4.07 -6.76
CA TYR A 187 -12.81 5.42 -7.05
C TYR A 187 -11.79 5.91 -6.02
N THR A 188 -11.16 7.01 -6.37
CA THR A 188 -10.32 7.80 -5.45
C THR A 188 -11.10 8.99 -4.92
N PHE A 189 -10.93 9.30 -3.63
CA PHE A 189 -11.52 10.45 -2.94
C PHE A 189 -10.42 11.35 -2.36
N GLU A 190 -10.57 12.68 -2.48
CA GLU A 190 -9.64 13.62 -1.88
C GLU A 190 -10.13 14.02 -0.47
N VAL A 191 -9.23 13.89 0.53
CA VAL A 191 -9.44 14.28 1.92
C VAL A 191 -8.47 15.39 2.29
N ASP A 192 -8.99 16.52 2.76
CA ASP A 192 -8.20 17.64 3.26
C ASP A 192 -8.06 17.54 4.81
N PRO A 193 -6.87 17.27 5.35
CA PRO A 193 -6.66 17.13 6.79
C PRO A 193 -6.74 18.43 7.57
N TYR A 194 -6.68 19.58 6.88
CA TYR A 194 -6.65 20.89 7.51
C TYR A 194 -7.97 21.65 7.38
N ASN A 195 -8.81 21.28 6.41
CA ASN A 195 -10.07 21.95 6.16
C ASN A 195 -11.22 20.93 6.17
N ARG A 196 -11.84 20.75 7.34
CA ARG A 196 -12.95 19.81 7.51
C ARG A 196 -14.17 20.13 6.63
N GLU A 197 -14.42 21.42 6.35
CA GLU A 197 -15.51 21.84 5.48
C GLU A 197 -15.28 21.41 4.02
N ALA A 198 -14.02 21.31 3.60
CA ALA A 198 -13.68 20.83 2.26
C ALA A 198 -14.01 19.35 2.05
N ASN A 199 -14.18 18.57 3.12
CA ASN A 199 -14.53 17.15 3.05
C ASN A 199 -16.04 16.91 2.97
N LEU A 200 -16.85 17.95 3.15
CA LEU A 200 -18.31 17.84 3.02
C LEU A 200 -18.71 17.55 1.56
N ASP A 201 -19.80 16.81 1.40
CA ASP A 201 -20.34 16.35 0.10
C ASP A 201 -19.24 15.58 -0.69
N PRO A 202 -18.76 14.43 -0.14
CA PRO A 202 -17.66 13.68 -0.74
C PRO A 202 -18.05 13.21 -2.15
N LYS A 203 -17.16 13.47 -3.11
CA LYS A 203 -17.35 13.10 -4.52
C LYS A 203 -16.17 12.27 -5.01
N PRO A 204 -16.44 11.16 -5.71
CA PRO A 204 -15.41 10.38 -6.37
C PRO A 204 -14.73 11.21 -7.47
N ILE A 205 -13.42 11.06 -7.62
CA ILE A 205 -12.65 11.68 -8.70
C ILE A 205 -12.68 10.74 -9.91
N LYS A 206 -13.78 10.76 -10.66
CA LYS A 206 -14.02 9.82 -11.76
C LYS A 206 -13.04 9.95 -12.92
N ALA A 207 -12.43 11.13 -13.09
CA ALA A 207 -11.38 11.35 -14.08
C ALA A 207 -10.19 10.40 -13.91
N LEU A 208 -9.93 9.89 -12.69
CA LEU A 208 -8.87 8.94 -12.35
C LEU A 208 -9.22 7.48 -12.71
N GLY A 209 -10.40 7.23 -13.27
CA GLY A 209 -10.87 5.90 -13.63
C GLY A 209 -11.61 5.19 -12.51
N ARG A 210 -12.25 4.05 -12.85
CA ARG A 210 -12.94 3.16 -11.91
C ARG A 210 -12.37 1.74 -12.01
N PHE A 211 -11.67 1.31 -11.01
CA PHE A 211 -11.01 0.00 -10.90
C PHE A 211 -10.71 -0.30 -9.43
N SER A 212 -10.11 -1.44 -9.12
CA SER A 212 -9.62 -1.78 -7.78
C SER A 212 -8.37 -0.94 -7.47
N HIS A 213 -8.59 0.30 -7.01
CA HIS A 213 -7.51 1.24 -6.70
C HIS A 213 -6.77 0.80 -5.45
N GLU A 214 -5.44 0.66 -5.60
CA GLU A 214 -4.57 0.43 -4.46
C GLU A 214 -3.93 1.75 -4.02
N ALA A 215 -2.98 2.28 -4.77
CA ALA A 215 -2.29 3.50 -4.42
C ALA A 215 -2.27 4.54 -5.54
N THR A 216 -2.01 5.79 -5.14
CA THR A 216 -1.79 6.91 -6.05
C THR A 216 -0.49 7.63 -5.72
N VAL A 217 0.20 8.13 -6.76
CA VAL A 217 1.42 8.92 -6.61
C VAL A 217 1.35 10.14 -7.51
N VAL A 218 1.50 11.33 -6.94
CA VAL A 218 1.48 12.58 -7.68
C VAL A 218 2.89 13.07 -7.98
N ASP A 219 3.24 13.27 -9.24
CA ASP A 219 4.47 13.96 -9.64
C ASP A 219 4.35 15.45 -9.31
N PRO A 220 5.16 15.98 -8.37
CA PRO A 220 5.08 17.38 -7.96
C PRO A 220 5.49 18.38 -9.05
N ASN A 221 6.18 17.92 -10.10
CA ASN A 221 6.67 18.78 -11.16
C ASN A 221 5.69 18.95 -12.32
N THR A 222 4.94 17.88 -12.63
CA THR A 222 4.05 17.84 -13.81
C THR A 222 2.57 17.77 -13.44
N GLY A 223 2.26 17.32 -12.22
CA GLY A 223 0.89 17.02 -11.78
C GLY A 223 0.36 15.70 -12.34
N HIS A 224 1.17 14.90 -13.03
CA HIS A 224 0.76 13.55 -13.42
C HIS A 224 0.46 12.72 -12.18
N ILE A 225 -0.54 11.86 -12.26
CA ILE A 225 -0.90 10.94 -11.19
C ILE A 225 -0.71 9.52 -11.70
N TYR A 226 0.13 8.76 -11.00
CA TYR A 226 0.37 7.35 -11.27
C TYR A 226 -0.44 6.53 -10.28
N GLN A 227 -0.98 5.38 -10.71
CA GLN A 227 -1.91 4.60 -9.92
C GLN A 227 -1.64 3.12 -10.09
N THR A 228 -1.78 2.35 -9.03
CA THR A 228 -1.69 0.90 -9.01
C THR A 228 -3.09 0.27 -8.91
N GLU A 229 -3.28 -0.87 -9.60
CA GLU A 229 -4.49 -1.68 -9.55
C GLU A 229 -4.16 -3.04 -8.95
N ASP A 230 -4.63 -3.34 -7.74
CA ASP A 230 -4.58 -4.70 -7.25
C ASP A 230 -5.68 -5.55 -7.86
N ALA A 231 -5.28 -6.46 -8.71
CA ALA A 231 -6.21 -7.35 -9.38
C ALA A 231 -5.55 -8.62 -9.89
N SER A 232 -6.37 -9.66 -10.02
CA SER A 232 -6.02 -10.91 -10.66
C SER A 232 -7.12 -11.36 -11.64
N GLY A 233 -6.77 -12.15 -12.64
CA GLY A 233 -7.68 -12.69 -13.63
C GLY A 233 -8.34 -11.66 -14.58
N PRO A 234 -7.59 -10.93 -15.41
CA PRO A 234 -6.13 -10.80 -15.55
C PRO A 234 -5.51 -9.91 -14.47
N ASN A 235 -4.18 -9.95 -14.36
CA ASN A 235 -3.41 -9.13 -13.44
C ASN A 235 -3.58 -7.64 -13.69
N GLY A 236 -3.39 -6.85 -12.63
CA GLY A 236 -3.60 -5.40 -12.61
C GLY A 236 -2.63 -4.60 -13.47
N LEU A 237 -2.88 -3.32 -13.59
CA LEU A 237 -2.14 -2.39 -14.43
C LEU A 237 -1.60 -1.21 -13.62
N PHE A 238 -0.48 -0.66 -14.09
CA PHE A 238 0.04 0.62 -13.62
C PHE A 238 -0.43 1.70 -14.58
N TYR A 239 -1.14 2.71 -14.04
CA TYR A 239 -1.77 3.75 -14.82
C TYR A 239 -1.10 5.11 -14.68
N ARG A 240 -1.34 5.99 -15.67
CA ARG A 240 -1.01 7.41 -15.61
C ARG A 240 -2.25 8.24 -15.95
N PHE A 241 -2.57 9.20 -15.08
CA PHE A 241 -3.48 10.29 -15.40
C PHE A 241 -2.71 11.57 -15.67
N THR A 242 -2.97 12.21 -16.81
CA THR A 242 -2.45 13.53 -17.18
C THR A 242 -3.56 14.56 -17.04
N PRO A 243 -3.49 15.49 -16.07
CA PRO A 243 -4.50 16.52 -15.90
C PRO A 243 -4.60 17.43 -17.13
N PRO A 244 -5.78 18.01 -17.42
CA PRO A 244 -5.89 19.03 -18.46
C PRO A 244 -5.06 20.27 -18.06
N ALA A 245 -4.43 20.92 -19.03
CA ALA A 245 -3.57 22.10 -18.79
C ALA A 245 -4.29 23.22 -18.04
N SER A 246 -5.62 23.34 -18.21
CA SER A 246 -6.46 24.32 -17.51
C SER A 246 -6.59 24.10 -16.01
N ALA A 247 -6.33 22.86 -15.52
CA ALA A 247 -6.38 22.54 -14.09
C ALA A 247 -5.02 22.75 -13.38
N LEU A 248 -3.94 22.90 -14.16
CA LEU A 248 -2.58 23.07 -13.61
C LEU A 248 -2.28 24.51 -13.16
N PRO A 249 -1.47 24.70 -12.11
CA PRO A 249 -1.03 23.66 -11.19
C PRO A 249 -2.19 23.09 -10.37
N LEU A 250 -2.13 21.78 -10.04
CA LEU A 250 -3.11 21.15 -9.16
C LEU A 250 -3.01 21.74 -7.74
N GLY A 251 -4.07 21.60 -6.97
CA GLY A 251 -4.21 22.09 -5.61
C GLY A 251 -5.46 21.51 -4.94
N PRO A 252 -5.71 21.78 -3.65
CA PRO A 252 -6.84 21.24 -2.92
C PRO A 252 -8.16 21.43 -3.66
N GLY A 253 -8.94 20.34 -3.79
CA GLY A 253 -10.26 20.33 -4.42
C GLY A 253 -10.27 20.42 -5.95
N LYS A 254 -9.15 20.68 -6.62
CA LYS A 254 -9.12 20.80 -8.09
C LYS A 254 -9.40 19.47 -8.80
N LEU A 255 -8.94 18.36 -8.25
CA LEU A 255 -9.23 17.05 -8.82
C LEU A 255 -10.72 16.72 -8.78
N ARG A 256 -11.41 17.06 -7.67
CA ARG A 256 -12.85 16.86 -7.53
C ARG A 256 -13.69 17.75 -8.45
N ALA A 257 -13.10 18.83 -8.96
CA ALA A 257 -13.76 19.76 -9.86
C ALA A 257 -13.63 19.37 -11.34
N LEU A 258 -12.85 18.32 -11.66
CA LEU A 258 -12.71 17.81 -13.02
C LEU A 258 -14.02 17.14 -13.47
N GLY A 259 -14.33 17.28 -14.77
CA GLY A 259 -15.32 16.43 -15.41
C GLY A 259 -14.86 14.99 -15.51
N ASP A 260 -15.81 14.05 -15.60
CA ASP A 260 -15.54 12.61 -15.60
C ASP A 260 -14.53 12.17 -16.70
N ASP A 261 -14.53 12.90 -17.84
CA ASP A 261 -13.68 12.62 -19.00
C ASP A 261 -12.50 13.61 -19.17
N ASP A 262 -12.29 14.51 -18.20
CA ASP A 262 -11.19 15.47 -18.26
C ASP A 262 -9.82 14.79 -18.18
N GLY A 263 -8.82 15.38 -18.86
CA GLY A 263 -7.46 14.84 -18.91
C GLY A 263 -7.33 13.55 -19.73
N THR A 264 -6.14 12.96 -19.69
CA THR A 264 -5.84 11.68 -20.38
C THR A 264 -5.60 10.59 -19.34
N PHE A 265 -6.17 9.42 -19.54
CA PHE A 265 -5.98 8.27 -18.69
C PHE A 265 -5.43 7.10 -19.50
N GLU A 266 -4.30 6.52 -19.07
CA GLU A 266 -3.49 5.61 -19.88
C GLU A 266 -2.91 4.49 -19.02
N ALA A 267 -2.73 3.30 -19.62
CA ALA A 267 -2.06 2.14 -19.03
C ALA A 267 -0.61 2.03 -19.50
N MET A 268 0.27 1.52 -18.67
CA MET A 268 1.68 1.32 -18.97
C MET A 268 1.91 0.20 -19.99
N LYS A 269 2.84 0.44 -20.93
CA LYS A 269 3.42 -0.57 -21.79
C LYS A 269 4.94 -0.48 -21.72
N ALA A 270 5.59 -1.56 -21.27
CA ALA A 270 7.03 -1.66 -21.12
C ALA A 270 7.66 -2.46 -22.27
N ALA A 271 8.89 -2.10 -22.61
CA ALA A 271 9.70 -2.84 -23.58
C ALA A 271 11.16 -2.87 -23.15
N ASP A 272 11.86 -3.94 -23.49
CA ASP A 272 13.31 -4.05 -23.27
C ASP A 272 14.12 -3.16 -24.24
N LYS A 273 15.45 -3.17 -24.08
CA LYS A 273 16.38 -2.36 -24.90
C LYS A 273 16.38 -2.74 -26.38
N SER A 274 15.86 -3.93 -26.75
CA SER A 274 15.69 -4.35 -28.13
C SER A 274 14.35 -3.89 -28.75
N GLY A 275 13.46 -3.34 -27.92
CA GLY A 275 12.10 -2.97 -28.28
C GLY A 275 11.10 -4.13 -28.16
N GLN A 276 11.52 -5.27 -27.60
CA GLN A 276 10.61 -6.37 -27.35
C GLN A 276 9.66 -6.00 -26.19
N HIS A 277 8.37 -6.14 -26.41
CA HIS A 277 7.34 -5.91 -25.41
C HIS A 277 7.45 -6.88 -24.23
N ILE A 278 7.25 -6.35 -23.03
CA ILE A 278 7.17 -7.09 -21.79
C ILE A 278 5.69 -7.12 -21.37
N ASP A 279 5.07 -8.26 -21.43
CA ASP A 279 3.66 -8.46 -21.11
C ASP A 279 3.39 -8.56 -19.59
N ASP A 280 4.39 -9.04 -18.81
CA ASP A 280 4.30 -9.25 -17.36
C ASP A 280 5.61 -8.86 -16.67
N LEU A 281 5.55 -8.02 -15.61
CA LEU A 281 6.71 -7.55 -14.86
C LEU A 281 7.47 -8.69 -14.17
N SER A 282 6.79 -9.79 -13.85
CA SER A 282 7.42 -10.99 -13.25
C SER A 282 8.49 -11.65 -14.12
N ARG A 283 8.56 -11.26 -15.42
CA ARG A 283 9.65 -11.72 -16.30
C ARG A 283 11.02 -11.17 -15.91
N ALA A 284 11.06 -10.08 -15.16
CA ALA A 284 12.31 -9.54 -14.61
C ALA A 284 12.71 -10.32 -13.36
N THR A 285 13.83 -11.04 -13.43
CA THR A 285 14.38 -11.82 -12.33
C THR A 285 15.63 -11.19 -11.74
N GLU A 286 16.26 -10.23 -12.44
CA GLU A 286 17.52 -9.62 -12.02
C GLU A 286 17.29 -8.19 -11.56
N VAL A 287 17.67 -7.86 -10.33
CA VAL A 287 17.69 -6.48 -9.81
C VAL A 287 18.54 -5.59 -10.71
N GLY A 288 18.07 -4.36 -10.98
CA GLY A 288 18.67 -3.45 -11.96
C GLY A 288 18.14 -3.64 -13.38
N THR A 289 17.26 -4.62 -13.64
CA THR A 289 16.57 -4.76 -14.91
C THR A 289 15.79 -3.48 -15.22
N THR A 290 15.99 -2.93 -16.43
CA THR A 290 15.39 -1.65 -16.83
C THR A 290 14.62 -1.83 -18.14
N TYR A 291 13.39 -1.31 -18.17
CA TYR A 291 12.53 -1.28 -19.36
C TYR A 291 12.15 0.15 -19.73
N GLY A 292 12.04 0.43 -21.03
CA GLY A 292 11.44 1.68 -21.53
C GLY A 292 9.92 1.61 -21.41
N VAL A 293 9.29 2.74 -21.09
CA VAL A 293 7.85 2.85 -20.87
C VAL A 293 7.21 3.73 -21.92
N THR A 294 6.09 3.27 -22.46
CA THR A 294 5.13 4.05 -23.24
C THR A 294 3.75 3.92 -22.61
N TRP A 295 2.80 4.76 -23.01
CA TRP A 295 1.48 4.82 -22.42
C TRP A 295 0.40 4.58 -23.47
N VAL A 296 -0.58 3.74 -23.15
CA VAL A 296 -1.67 3.33 -24.03
C VAL A 296 -2.99 3.88 -23.49
N PRO A 297 -3.74 4.68 -24.27
CA PRO A 297 -4.99 5.25 -23.80
C PRO A 297 -6.02 4.19 -23.39
N VAL A 298 -6.69 4.42 -22.25
CA VAL A 298 -7.82 3.62 -21.79
C VAL A 298 -9.08 4.06 -22.55
N ALA A 299 -9.78 3.10 -23.14
CA ALA A 299 -10.96 3.39 -23.96
C ALA A 299 -12.20 3.80 -23.11
N ASP A 300 -12.43 3.10 -22.00
CA ASP A 300 -13.55 3.38 -21.08
C ASP A 300 -13.00 3.39 -19.63
N ARG A 301 -12.62 4.59 -19.15
CA ARG A 301 -12.12 4.77 -17.78
C ARG A 301 -13.21 4.57 -16.72
N ALA A 302 -14.49 4.73 -17.08
CA ALA A 302 -15.60 4.50 -16.17
C ALA A 302 -15.87 3.01 -15.92
N ALA A 303 -15.26 2.12 -16.73
CA ALA A 303 -15.48 0.67 -16.67
C ALA A 303 -16.99 0.34 -16.62
N ALA A 304 -17.75 1.00 -17.49
CA ALA A 304 -19.22 0.92 -17.49
C ALA A 304 -19.73 -0.52 -17.62
N THR A 305 -19.05 -1.34 -18.43
CA THR A 305 -19.42 -2.75 -18.65
C THR A 305 -18.26 -3.71 -18.38
N THR A 306 -17.03 -3.29 -18.55
CA THR A 306 -15.84 -4.14 -18.53
C THR A 306 -14.74 -3.47 -17.71
N SER A 307 -14.17 -4.17 -16.74
CA SER A 307 -13.01 -3.70 -15.95
C SER A 307 -11.92 -3.16 -16.87
N ILE A 308 -11.24 -2.08 -16.48
CA ILE A 308 -10.24 -1.42 -17.34
C ILE A 308 -9.18 -2.41 -17.80
N ARG A 309 -8.62 -3.22 -16.89
CA ARG A 309 -7.60 -4.22 -17.22
C ARG A 309 -8.06 -5.26 -18.24
N LYS A 310 -9.37 -5.49 -18.39
CA LYS A 310 -9.95 -6.43 -19.37
C LYS A 310 -10.24 -5.80 -20.73
N GLN A 311 -10.05 -4.48 -20.87
CA GLN A 311 -10.19 -3.79 -22.16
C GLN A 311 -8.97 -3.96 -23.06
N PHE A 312 -7.87 -4.52 -22.54
CA PHE A 312 -6.61 -4.70 -23.25
C PHE A 312 -6.28 -6.19 -23.45
N ALA A 313 -5.74 -6.51 -24.61
CA ALA A 313 -5.00 -7.76 -24.81
C ALA A 313 -3.58 -7.65 -24.19
N ASP A 314 -2.98 -8.79 -23.85
CA ASP A 314 -1.68 -8.81 -23.17
C ASP A 314 -0.52 -8.28 -24.02
N ASP A 315 -0.64 -8.26 -25.35
CA ASP A 315 0.33 -7.66 -26.26
C ASP A 315 0.25 -6.13 -26.35
N GLN A 316 -0.77 -5.52 -25.78
CA GLN A 316 -1.01 -4.07 -25.82
C GLN A 316 -0.43 -3.32 -24.62
N ILE A 317 -0.34 -3.94 -23.45
CA ILE A 317 0.04 -3.32 -22.17
C ILE A 317 0.96 -4.24 -21.37
N THR A 318 1.50 -3.75 -20.25
CA THR A 318 2.30 -4.54 -19.32
C THR A 318 1.54 -4.71 -18.03
N ARG A 319 1.42 -5.94 -17.57
CA ARG A 319 0.76 -6.29 -16.31
C ARG A 319 1.75 -6.41 -15.16
N GLY A 320 1.30 -6.08 -13.96
CA GLY A 320 1.97 -6.40 -12.70
C GLY A 320 1.11 -7.36 -11.89
N ARG A 321 1.76 -8.22 -11.11
CA ARG A 321 1.06 -9.22 -10.29
C ARG A 321 0.82 -8.64 -8.92
N LYS A 322 -0.46 -8.41 -8.59
CA LYS A 322 -0.84 -7.78 -7.32
C LYS A 322 -0.07 -6.47 -7.13
N LEU A 323 -0.45 -5.45 -7.90
CA LEU A 323 0.13 -4.11 -7.77
C LEU A 323 -0.45 -3.43 -6.53
N GLU A 324 0.41 -3.20 -5.56
CA GLU A 324 0.08 -2.71 -4.22
C GLU A 324 0.51 -1.24 -4.04
N GLY A 325 1.01 -0.92 -2.86
CA GLY A 325 1.39 0.44 -2.46
C GLY A 325 2.35 1.14 -3.43
N ALA A 326 2.30 2.46 -3.44
CA ALA A 326 3.23 3.27 -4.21
C ALA A 326 3.57 4.58 -3.48
N TRP A 327 4.78 5.11 -3.72
CA TRP A 327 5.26 6.33 -3.09
C TRP A 327 6.17 7.14 -3.98
N TRP A 328 6.07 8.48 -3.89
CA TRP A 328 6.98 9.38 -4.60
C TRP A 328 8.28 9.57 -3.84
N GLY A 329 9.41 9.36 -4.50
CA GLY A 329 10.75 9.62 -3.97
C GLY A 329 11.77 9.69 -5.11
N ASP A 330 12.93 10.28 -4.88
CA ASP A 330 14.07 10.35 -5.81
C ASP A 330 13.71 10.86 -7.22
N GLY A 331 12.63 11.63 -7.32
CA GLY A 331 12.14 12.19 -8.57
C GLY A 331 11.38 11.20 -9.45
N GLY A 332 10.83 10.15 -8.87
CA GLY A 332 10.01 9.13 -9.51
C GLY A 332 9.03 8.44 -8.56
N ALA A 333 8.33 7.45 -9.07
CA ALA A 333 7.36 6.65 -8.32
C ALA A 333 7.91 5.26 -8.04
N TYR A 334 8.07 4.90 -6.77
CA TYR A 334 8.23 3.51 -6.35
C TYR A 334 6.85 2.86 -6.31
N PHE A 335 6.74 1.62 -6.76
CA PHE A 335 5.51 0.83 -6.65
C PHE A 335 5.83 -0.64 -6.41
N VAL A 336 4.91 -1.32 -5.76
CA VAL A 336 5.03 -2.70 -5.29
C VAL A 336 4.26 -3.64 -6.22
N CYS A 337 4.82 -4.82 -6.46
CA CYS A 337 4.11 -6.02 -6.88
C CYS A 337 4.31 -7.06 -5.79
N SER A 338 3.26 -7.46 -5.07
CA SER A 338 3.39 -8.44 -3.97
C SER A 338 3.62 -9.88 -4.44
N TYR A 339 3.57 -10.12 -5.75
CA TYR A 339 3.97 -11.38 -6.38
C TYR A 339 4.99 -11.15 -7.50
N ALA A 340 6.00 -12.04 -7.57
CA ALA A 340 7.10 -11.96 -8.54
C ALA A 340 7.21 -13.21 -9.45
N ARG A 341 6.32 -14.18 -9.35
CA ARG A 341 6.37 -15.44 -10.11
C ARG A 341 5.46 -15.42 -11.32
N LEU A 342 5.93 -16.07 -12.41
CA LEU A 342 5.16 -16.23 -13.63
C LEU A 342 4.00 -17.25 -13.52
N GLU A 343 4.11 -18.20 -12.61
CA GLU A 343 3.14 -19.27 -12.44
C GLU A 343 2.32 -19.07 -11.16
N ASP A 344 1.00 -18.96 -11.33
CA ASP A 344 0.07 -19.01 -10.21
C ASP A 344 -0.18 -20.47 -9.85
N SER A 345 0.50 -20.99 -8.87
CA SER A 345 0.21 -22.30 -8.32
C SER A 345 -0.54 -22.16 -7.00
N PRO A 346 -1.64 -22.86 -6.77
CA PRO A 346 -2.31 -22.90 -5.47
C PRO A 346 -1.31 -23.28 -4.37
N GLY A 347 -1.24 -22.51 -3.30
CA GLY A 347 -0.30 -22.73 -2.20
C GLY A 347 1.13 -22.31 -2.49
N THR A 348 1.37 -21.53 -3.55
CA THR A 348 2.65 -20.83 -3.71
C THR A 348 2.67 -19.64 -2.77
N PRO A 349 3.70 -19.54 -1.91
CA PRO A 349 3.85 -18.44 -0.96
C PRO A 349 4.13 -17.11 -1.65
N HIS A 350 3.93 -16.04 -0.91
CA HIS A 350 4.24 -14.70 -1.37
C HIS A 350 5.73 -14.55 -1.68
N ASP A 351 6.03 -13.70 -2.60
CA ASP A 351 7.35 -13.16 -2.92
C ASP A 351 7.13 -11.66 -3.21
N GLY A 352 7.87 -11.01 -4.06
CA GLY A 352 7.53 -9.63 -4.41
C GLY A 352 8.61 -8.91 -5.19
N GLN A 353 8.21 -7.76 -5.72
CA GLN A 353 9.09 -6.86 -6.48
C GLN A 353 8.82 -5.41 -6.09
N ILE A 354 9.87 -4.60 -6.01
CA ILE A 354 9.77 -3.14 -5.93
C ILE A 354 10.31 -2.56 -7.21
N TRP A 355 9.48 -1.81 -7.89
CA TRP A 355 9.81 -1.11 -9.12
C TRP A 355 9.92 0.38 -8.90
N PHE A 356 10.80 1.04 -9.66
CA PHE A 356 10.95 2.50 -9.70
C PHE A 356 10.65 3.02 -11.10
N TYR A 357 9.60 3.82 -11.24
CA TYR A 357 9.30 4.54 -12.46
C TYR A 357 9.97 5.92 -12.46
N ASN A 358 10.81 6.17 -13.45
CA ASN A 358 11.45 7.47 -13.68
C ASN A 358 10.72 8.23 -14.81
N PRO A 359 9.94 9.28 -14.51
CA PRO A 359 9.17 9.99 -15.52
C PRO A 359 10.01 10.83 -16.47
N ARG A 360 11.24 11.23 -16.08
CA ARG A 360 12.14 11.99 -16.95
C ARG A 360 12.68 11.17 -18.09
N ASN A 361 13.00 9.91 -17.80
CA ASN A 361 13.57 8.98 -18.76
C ASN A 361 12.51 8.08 -19.39
N GLN A 362 11.30 8.07 -18.85
CA GLN A 362 10.23 7.12 -19.16
C GLN A 362 10.73 5.67 -19.11
N THR A 363 11.27 5.29 -17.96
CA THR A 363 11.79 3.94 -17.69
C THR A 363 11.26 3.42 -16.37
N ILE A 364 11.16 2.10 -16.27
CA ILE A 364 11.03 1.41 -14.96
C ILE A 364 12.28 0.58 -14.70
N GLU A 365 12.66 0.46 -13.44
CA GLU A 365 13.79 -0.32 -12.96
C GLU A 365 13.36 -1.20 -11.80
N LEU A 366 13.71 -2.48 -11.84
CA LEU A 366 13.52 -3.41 -10.72
C LEU A 366 14.55 -3.09 -9.63
N LYS A 367 14.09 -2.57 -8.49
CA LYS A 367 14.95 -2.15 -7.38
C LYS A 367 15.20 -3.27 -6.37
N LEU A 368 14.17 -4.06 -6.08
CA LEU A 368 14.22 -5.17 -5.13
C LEU A 368 13.40 -6.33 -5.68
N ARG A 369 13.83 -7.55 -5.37
CA ARG A 369 13.10 -8.77 -5.60
C ARG A 369 13.20 -9.64 -4.35
N PHE A 370 12.06 -10.06 -3.85
CA PHE A 370 11.94 -10.98 -2.74
C PHE A 370 11.72 -12.38 -3.28
N GLU A 371 12.36 -13.37 -2.68
CA GLU A 371 12.16 -14.77 -3.00
C GLU A 371 11.65 -15.47 -1.74
N TYR A 372 10.61 -16.24 -1.91
CA TYR A 372 10.13 -17.08 -0.83
C TYR A 372 11.12 -18.20 -0.52
N ASP A 373 11.48 -18.31 0.74
CA ASP A 373 12.24 -19.42 1.29
C ASP A 373 11.42 -20.10 2.39
N GLN A 374 10.94 -21.32 2.14
CA GLN A 374 10.17 -22.12 3.12
C GLN A 374 10.93 -22.38 4.42
N ASP A 375 12.23 -22.36 4.38
CA ASP A 375 13.09 -22.67 5.52
C ASP A 375 13.56 -21.40 6.27
N ASP A 376 13.34 -20.20 5.70
CA ASP A 376 13.68 -18.92 6.30
C ASP A 376 12.45 -18.23 6.89
N ALA A 377 12.08 -18.60 8.10
CA ALA A 377 11.05 -17.95 8.88
C ALA A 377 11.38 -16.47 9.24
N ALA A 378 12.54 -15.96 8.84
CA ALA A 378 12.99 -14.59 8.98
C ALA A 378 13.08 -13.84 7.64
N GLY A 379 12.71 -14.48 6.53
CA GLY A 379 12.58 -13.85 5.21
C GLY A 379 11.45 -12.82 5.21
N PHE A 380 11.63 -11.75 4.42
CA PHE A 380 10.56 -10.80 4.14
C PHE A 380 9.94 -11.16 2.81
N ASP A 381 8.64 -11.31 2.78
CA ASP A 381 7.86 -11.60 1.58
C ASP A 381 6.59 -10.74 1.51
N GLY A 382 5.82 -10.84 0.46
CA GLY A 382 4.55 -10.13 0.31
C GLY A 382 4.62 -8.64 0.66
N PRO A 383 5.58 -7.85 0.12
CA PRO A 383 5.55 -6.41 0.35
C PRO A 383 4.24 -5.84 -0.17
N ASP A 384 3.64 -4.97 0.60
CA ASP A 384 2.37 -4.32 0.26
C ASP A 384 2.52 -2.80 0.28
N ASN A 385 2.32 -2.16 1.42
CA ASN A 385 2.48 -0.72 1.50
C ASN A 385 3.95 -0.29 1.56
N ILE A 386 4.24 0.89 1.04
CA ILE A 386 5.60 1.42 0.93
C ILE A 386 5.65 2.91 1.30
N THR A 387 6.74 3.34 1.91
CA THR A 387 7.12 4.76 2.00
C THR A 387 8.60 4.94 1.70
N VAL A 388 8.94 6.08 1.11
CA VAL A 388 10.35 6.52 0.95
C VAL A 388 10.74 7.28 2.21
N SER A 389 11.85 6.91 2.81
CA SER A 389 12.35 7.54 4.02
C SER A 389 12.64 9.02 3.79
N SER A 390 12.00 9.87 4.58
CA SER A 390 12.26 11.32 4.59
C SER A 390 13.70 11.68 5.02
N ARG A 391 14.43 10.71 5.56
CA ARG A 391 15.84 10.84 5.97
C ARG A 391 16.82 10.48 4.86
N GLY A 392 16.34 10.07 3.68
CA GLY A 392 17.16 9.75 2.52
C GLY A 392 17.93 8.42 2.63
N ASN A 393 17.49 7.51 3.49
CA ASN A 393 18.20 6.26 3.80
C ASN A 393 17.45 4.99 3.33
N GLY A 394 16.61 5.08 2.31
CA GLY A 394 15.95 3.96 1.68
C GLY A 394 14.43 3.95 1.81
N LEU A 395 13.88 2.77 1.82
CA LEU A 395 12.44 2.47 1.82
C LEU A 395 12.04 1.84 3.15
N ILE A 396 10.80 2.03 3.55
CA ILE A 396 10.12 1.21 4.56
C ILE A 396 8.95 0.52 3.89
N LEU A 397 8.84 -0.77 4.11
CA LEU A 397 7.85 -1.66 3.52
C LEU A 397 7.02 -2.30 4.63
N ALA A 398 5.74 -2.42 4.41
CA ALA A 398 4.82 -3.19 5.22
C ALA A 398 4.57 -4.53 4.53
N GLU A 399 4.47 -5.59 5.30
CA GLU A 399 4.29 -6.95 4.83
C GLU A 399 2.83 -7.38 4.98
N ASP A 400 2.26 -7.95 3.92
CA ASP A 400 1.03 -8.76 3.88
C ASP A 400 1.38 -10.15 3.31
N GLY A 401 2.22 -10.87 4.02
CA GLY A 401 2.72 -12.19 3.66
C GLY A 401 2.10 -13.32 4.45
N ASP A 402 2.80 -14.45 4.44
CA ASP A 402 2.45 -15.61 5.25
C ASP A 402 3.16 -15.55 6.63
N GLY A 403 2.46 -16.01 7.67
CA GLY A 403 3.04 -16.16 9.01
C GLY A 403 3.17 -14.85 9.78
N GLN A 404 4.36 -14.59 10.33
CA GLN A 404 4.62 -13.41 11.14
C GLN A 404 4.92 -12.20 10.25
N GLN A 405 4.26 -11.08 10.51
CA GLN A 405 4.32 -9.89 9.67
C GLN A 405 5.34 -8.88 10.18
N HIS A 406 6.00 -8.19 9.26
CA HIS A 406 7.06 -7.22 9.56
C HIS A 406 6.82 -5.84 8.94
N LEU A 407 7.33 -4.82 9.62
CA LEU A 407 7.86 -3.65 8.93
C LEU A 407 9.34 -3.90 8.68
N PHE A 408 9.77 -3.72 7.45
CA PHE A 408 11.18 -3.87 7.11
C PHE A 408 11.68 -2.70 6.29
N GLY A 409 12.95 -2.40 6.44
CA GLY A 409 13.62 -1.38 5.66
C GLY A 409 14.40 -1.99 4.51
N ALA A 410 14.58 -1.19 3.47
CA ALA A 410 15.47 -1.52 2.36
C ALA A 410 16.33 -0.31 2.02
N THR A 411 17.66 -0.48 1.94
CA THR A 411 18.55 0.58 1.44
C THR A 411 18.40 0.74 -0.07
N PHE A 412 18.86 1.86 -0.62
CA PHE A 412 18.81 2.07 -2.08
C PHE A 412 19.75 1.12 -2.85
N GLU A 413 20.71 0.49 -2.14
CA GLU A 413 21.59 -0.55 -2.66
C GLU A 413 20.97 -1.95 -2.63
N GLY A 414 19.74 -2.09 -2.09
CA GLY A 414 18.99 -3.34 -2.10
C GLY A 414 19.20 -4.24 -0.87
N GLN A 415 19.81 -3.73 0.22
CA GLN A 415 19.92 -4.48 1.46
C GLN A 415 18.65 -4.31 2.30
N THR A 416 18.08 -5.41 2.76
CA THR A 416 16.89 -5.41 3.62
C THR A 416 17.23 -5.64 5.07
N TYR A 417 16.41 -5.13 5.99
CA TYR A 417 16.60 -5.28 7.43
C TYR A 417 15.29 -5.20 8.19
N PRO A 418 15.12 -5.95 9.30
CA PRO A 418 13.92 -5.87 10.12
C PRO A 418 13.86 -4.53 10.86
N LEU A 419 12.67 -3.94 10.93
CA LEU A 419 12.40 -2.72 11.70
C LEU A 419 11.37 -2.95 12.80
N ALA A 420 10.31 -3.70 12.52
CA ALA A 420 9.34 -4.10 13.51
C ALA A 420 8.76 -5.47 13.15
N ARG A 421 8.24 -6.18 14.17
CA ARG A 421 7.48 -7.42 13.98
C ARG A 421 6.21 -7.35 14.79
N ASN A 422 5.10 -7.72 14.15
CA ASN A 422 3.80 -7.82 14.79
C ASN A 422 3.77 -9.03 15.73
N GLU A 423 3.48 -8.79 17.03
CA GLU A 423 3.34 -9.85 18.04
C GLU A 423 1.88 -10.11 18.42
N ILE A 424 0.91 -9.38 17.82
CA ILE A 424 -0.51 -9.56 18.11
C ILE A 424 -1.03 -10.80 17.41
N ASN A 425 -1.16 -11.88 18.17
CA ASN A 425 -1.78 -13.10 17.67
C ASN A 425 -3.32 -12.97 17.71
N THR A 426 -3.96 -12.95 16.55
CA THR A 426 -5.43 -12.93 16.39
C THR A 426 -6.05 -14.32 16.24
N GLY A 427 -5.22 -15.36 16.09
CA GLY A 427 -5.61 -16.77 16.06
C GLY A 427 -5.57 -17.43 17.43
N THR A 428 -5.20 -18.69 17.44
CA THR A 428 -5.00 -19.48 18.68
C THR A 428 -3.52 -19.80 18.87
N ASP A 429 -3.14 -20.27 20.07
CA ASP A 429 -1.75 -20.72 20.31
C ASP A 429 -1.35 -21.90 19.41
N ALA A 430 -2.30 -22.72 18.97
CA ALA A 430 -2.05 -23.87 18.10
C ALA A 430 -2.03 -23.50 16.61
N GLU A 431 -2.75 -22.45 16.25
CA GLU A 431 -2.84 -21.90 14.89
C GLU A 431 -2.75 -20.38 15.03
N PRO A 432 -1.52 -19.82 15.18
CA PRO A 432 -1.33 -18.39 15.32
C PRO A 432 -1.60 -17.68 14.00
N GLU A 433 -2.26 -16.53 14.08
CA GLU A 433 -2.52 -15.63 12.97
C GLU A 433 -2.03 -14.23 13.31
N PHE A 434 -1.29 -13.64 12.41
CA PHE A 434 -0.79 -12.28 12.54
C PHE A 434 -1.30 -11.44 11.38
N SER A 435 -1.98 -10.34 11.67
CA SER A 435 -2.43 -9.42 10.64
C SER A 435 -1.27 -8.62 10.10
N GLU A 436 -1.38 -8.25 8.85
CA GLU A 436 -0.46 -7.38 8.12
C GLU A 436 -0.15 -6.08 8.85
N PHE A 437 1.01 -5.51 8.54
CA PHE A 437 1.25 -4.10 8.72
C PHE A 437 0.70 -3.30 7.55
N CYS A 438 0.33 -2.03 7.82
CA CYS A 438 -0.16 -1.13 6.79
C CYS A 438 0.23 0.32 7.05
N GLY A 439 0.26 1.12 5.97
CA GLY A 439 0.41 2.56 5.96
C GLY A 439 1.68 3.13 6.60
N PRO A 440 2.88 2.55 6.45
CA PRO A 440 4.07 3.14 7.05
C PRO A 440 4.31 4.55 6.51
N VAL A 441 4.47 5.53 7.40
CA VAL A 441 4.76 6.92 7.02
C VAL A 441 5.55 7.65 8.08
N TYR A 442 6.56 8.41 7.67
CA TYR A 442 7.29 9.27 8.60
C TYR A 442 6.52 10.55 8.92
N SER A 443 6.65 11.00 10.18
CA SER A 443 6.30 12.37 10.55
C SER A 443 7.02 13.37 9.65
N PRO A 444 6.48 14.59 9.48
CA PRO A 444 7.12 15.59 8.61
C PRO A 444 8.56 15.97 8.99
N ASP A 445 8.92 15.84 10.28
CA ASP A 445 10.28 16.05 10.78
C ASP A 445 11.18 14.80 10.69
N GLY A 446 10.62 13.65 10.27
CA GLY A 446 11.33 12.39 10.10
C GLY A 446 11.71 11.68 11.42
N ASN A 447 11.23 12.12 12.57
CA ASN A 447 11.64 11.57 13.87
C ASN A 447 10.72 10.46 14.38
N THR A 448 9.51 10.36 13.86
CA THR A 448 8.54 9.32 14.19
C THR A 448 8.12 8.58 12.93
N LEU A 449 8.09 7.26 12.98
CA LEU A 449 7.44 6.43 11.97
C LEU A 449 6.07 6.02 12.51
N PHE A 450 5.01 6.37 11.78
CA PHE A 450 3.67 5.85 12.03
C PHE A 450 3.44 4.61 11.18
N ALA A 451 2.80 3.60 11.75
CA ALA A 451 2.36 2.40 11.04
C ALA A 451 1.25 1.71 11.81
N SER A 452 0.39 0.99 11.12
CA SER A 452 -0.70 0.25 11.75
C SER A 452 -0.53 -1.26 11.58
N VAL A 453 -1.08 -2.00 12.52
CA VAL A 453 -1.49 -3.40 12.34
C VAL A 453 -2.98 -3.38 11.99
N GLN A 454 -3.37 -3.92 10.84
CA GLN A 454 -4.72 -3.78 10.30
C GLN A 454 -5.80 -4.41 11.19
N THR A 455 -5.54 -5.60 11.72
CA THR A 455 -6.41 -6.29 12.68
C THR A 455 -5.63 -6.61 13.96
N PRO A 456 -6.06 -6.11 15.13
CA PRO A 456 -7.36 -5.55 15.46
C PRO A 456 -7.58 -4.08 15.05
N GLY A 457 -6.59 -3.39 14.50
CA GLY A 457 -6.60 -1.95 14.20
C GLY A 457 -5.84 -1.18 15.28
N VAL A 458 -4.50 -1.17 15.20
CA VAL A 458 -3.64 -0.45 16.14
C VAL A 458 -2.68 0.44 15.38
N LEU A 459 -2.77 1.74 15.59
CA LEU A 459 -1.81 2.72 15.04
C LEU A 459 -0.71 3.00 16.06
N TYR A 460 0.52 2.80 15.63
CA TYR A 460 1.73 3.05 16.43
C TYR A 460 2.44 4.33 16.00
N ALA A 461 3.06 5.01 16.96
CA ALA A 461 4.08 6.04 16.76
C ALA A 461 5.43 5.45 17.25
N ILE A 462 6.30 5.10 16.30
CA ILE A 462 7.59 4.45 16.56
C ILE A 462 8.68 5.51 16.52
N THR A 463 9.50 5.57 17.57
CA THR A 463 10.63 6.48 17.69
C THR A 463 11.91 5.72 18.00
N GLY A 464 13.06 6.24 17.58
CA GLY A 464 14.31 5.55 17.80
C GLY A 464 15.54 6.29 17.29
N PRO A 465 16.72 5.68 17.39
CA PRO A 465 17.98 6.26 16.95
C PRO A 465 18.15 6.13 15.42
N TRP A 466 17.29 6.77 14.66
CA TRP A 466 17.24 6.69 13.20
C TRP A 466 18.59 6.97 12.50
N ASP A 467 19.43 7.80 13.10
CA ASP A 467 20.77 8.13 12.56
C ASP A 467 21.79 6.99 12.70
N ARG A 468 21.42 5.86 13.33
CA ARG A 468 22.29 4.70 13.53
C ARG A 468 22.09 3.60 12.50
N LEU A 469 21.40 3.88 11.41
CA LEU A 469 21.25 2.90 10.33
C LEU A 469 22.62 2.45 9.83
N ARG A 470 22.88 1.15 9.86
CA ARG A 470 24.10 0.55 9.31
C ARG A 470 23.86 0.16 7.86
N GLY A 471 24.87 0.31 7.02
CA GLY A 471 24.79 -0.10 5.61
C GLY A 471 24.02 0.88 4.70
N ALA A 472 23.70 2.10 5.17
CA ALA A 472 23.12 3.16 4.35
C ALA A 472 24.21 4.03 3.73
#